data_60917977a3fb2aee3773eedb50e21102
#
_entry.id   60917977a3fb2aee3773eedb50e21102
#
_cell.length_a   1.000
_cell.length_b   1.000
_cell.length_c   1.000
_cell.angle_alpha   90.00
_cell.angle_beta   90.00
_cell.angle_gamma   90.00
#
_symmetry.space_group_name_H-M   'P 1'
#
loop_
_entity.id
_entity.type
_entity.pdbx_description
1 polymer ?
#
loop_
_entity_poly.entity_id
_entity_poly.type
_entity_poly.pdbx_seq_one_letter_code
_entity_poly.pdbx_strand_id
1 'polypeptide(L)'
;NYSGFRDLTREVEAYRENRLITLADFQRMAREPNTIVLDARSAGAYNEGHIDGAINLPFTDFTDQSLSAALRDPNVRILIYCNNNFSNNAQPVILKRVELALNIQTFINLYGYGYRNVYELGDVVDFNDPAVEWVRN
;
A
#
# COMPACT_ATOMS: atom_id res chain seq x y z
N ASN A 1 21.25 4.68 6.64
CA ASN A 1 22.35 3.74 6.74
C ASN A 1 21.86 2.30 6.63
N TYR A 2 22.69 1.41 6.09
CA TYR A 2 22.30 0.03 5.82
C TYR A 2 21.99 -0.76 7.09
N SER A 3 22.79 -0.61 8.15
CA SER A 3 22.56 -1.38 9.37
C SER A 3 21.24 -1.01 10.04
N GLY A 4 20.91 0.27 10.09
CA GLY A 4 19.64 0.74 10.60
C GLY A 4 18.47 0.25 9.77
N PHE A 5 18.60 0.27 8.46
CA PHE A 5 17.55 -0.23 7.56
C PHE A 5 17.37 -1.74 7.68
N ARG A 6 18.47 -2.47 7.82
CA ARG A 6 18.43 -3.93 8.03
C ARG A 6 17.71 -4.29 9.33
N ASP A 7 17.99 -3.56 10.40
CA ASP A 7 17.32 -3.78 11.69
C ASP A 7 15.82 -3.47 11.58
N LEU A 8 15.48 -2.38 10.91
CA LEU A 8 14.11 -2.00 10.64
C LEU A 8 13.39 -3.07 9.83
N THR A 9 14.04 -3.62 8.81
CA THR A 9 13.49 -4.67 7.96
C THR A 9 13.14 -5.93 8.77
N ARG A 10 14.00 -6.33 9.69
CA ARG A 10 13.73 -7.47 10.57
C ARG A 10 12.54 -7.23 11.48
N GLU A 11 12.45 -6.04 12.04
CA GLU A 11 11.34 -5.64 12.90
C GLU A 11 10.02 -5.69 12.14
N VAL A 12 10.01 -5.16 10.93
CA VAL A 12 8.83 -5.13 10.07
C VAL A 12 8.43 -6.53 9.61
N GLU A 13 9.39 -7.39 9.29
CA GLU A 13 9.10 -8.76 8.86
C GLU A 13 8.21 -9.47 9.88
N ALA A 14 8.55 -9.41 11.16
CA ALA A 14 7.75 -10.01 12.22
C ALA A 14 6.42 -9.28 12.42
N TYR A 15 6.45 -7.97 12.41
CA TYR A 15 5.26 -7.14 12.64
C TYR A 15 4.20 -7.33 11.56
N ARG A 16 4.64 -7.53 10.31
CA ARG A 16 3.76 -7.65 9.14
C ARG A 16 3.03 -8.99 9.06
N GLU A 17 3.52 -10.03 9.72
CA GLU A 17 3.02 -11.41 9.54
C GLU A 17 1.50 -11.54 9.67
N ASN A 18 0.89 -10.86 10.63
CA ASN A 18 -0.55 -10.91 10.86
C ASN A 18 -1.28 -9.68 10.31
N ARG A 19 -0.64 -8.95 9.40
CA ARG A 19 -1.21 -7.74 8.80
C ARG A 19 -1.40 -7.85 7.29
N LEU A 20 -1.29 -9.07 6.76
CA LEU A 20 -1.69 -9.39 5.40
C LEU A 20 -3.16 -9.78 5.44
N ILE A 21 -3.99 -9.10 4.68
CA ILE A 21 -5.44 -9.28 4.72
C ILE A 21 -5.99 -9.68 3.35
N THR A 22 -7.14 -10.33 3.37
CA THR A 22 -7.87 -10.69 2.14
C THR A 22 -8.47 -9.44 1.49
N LEU A 23 -8.84 -9.56 0.22
CA LEU A 23 -9.55 -8.49 -0.49
C LEU A 23 -10.86 -8.14 0.23
N ALA A 24 -11.60 -9.14 0.71
CA ALA A 24 -12.85 -8.90 1.43
C ALA A 24 -12.62 -8.05 2.68
N ASP A 25 -11.63 -8.38 3.48
CA ASP A 25 -11.28 -7.61 4.67
C ASP A 25 -10.76 -6.22 4.31
N PHE A 26 -9.94 -6.13 3.26
CA PHE A 26 -9.43 -4.86 2.76
C PHE A 26 -10.57 -3.91 2.43
N GLN A 27 -11.53 -4.35 1.64
CA GLN A 27 -12.64 -3.51 1.21
C GLN A 27 -13.60 -3.19 2.38
N ARG A 28 -13.81 -4.12 3.29
CA ARG A 28 -14.59 -3.87 4.51
C ARG A 28 -13.93 -2.78 5.36
N MET A 29 -12.62 -2.91 5.61
CA MET A 29 -11.86 -1.93 6.39
C MET A 29 -11.81 -0.56 5.71
N ALA A 30 -11.73 -0.54 4.39
CA ALA A 30 -11.68 0.72 3.62
C ALA A 30 -12.92 1.60 3.84
N ARG A 31 -14.03 1.01 4.22
CA ARG A 31 -15.29 1.71 4.49
C ARG A 31 -15.43 2.16 5.93
N GLU A 32 -14.51 1.75 6.80
CA GLU A 32 -14.58 2.09 8.22
C GLU A 32 -13.95 3.47 8.48
N PRO A 33 -14.37 4.18 9.54
CA PRO A 33 -13.81 5.50 9.85
C PRO A 33 -12.33 5.40 10.22
N ASN A 34 -11.62 6.51 10.09
CA ASN A 34 -10.20 6.65 10.37
C ASN A 34 -9.35 5.63 9.61
N THR A 35 -9.70 5.40 8.34
CA THR A 35 -9.02 4.47 7.46
C THR A 35 -8.72 5.15 6.13
N ILE A 36 -7.50 4.98 5.64
CA ILE A 36 -7.04 5.52 4.37
C ILE A 36 -6.47 4.37 3.53
N VAL A 37 -6.89 4.29 2.27
CA VAL A 37 -6.26 3.42 1.27
C VAL A 37 -5.17 4.26 0.59
N LEU A 38 -3.92 3.83 0.74
CA LEU A 38 -2.77 4.54 0.20
C LEU A 38 -2.22 3.80 -1.00
N ASP A 39 -2.21 4.48 -2.13
CA ASP A 39 -1.59 4.02 -3.36
C ASP A 39 -0.24 4.72 -3.50
N ALA A 40 0.84 3.98 -3.30
CA ALA A 40 2.21 4.51 -3.36
C ALA A 40 2.86 4.33 -4.73
N ARG A 41 2.07 3.91 -5.74
CA ARG A 41 2.57 3.82 -7.11
C ARG A 41 2.79 5.21 -7.68
N SER A 42 3.39 5.28 -8.87
CA SER A 42 3.57 6.56 -9.55
C SER A 42 2.23 7.26 -9.81
N ALA A 43 2.27 8.58 -9.93
CA ALA A 43 1.07 9.37 -10.26
C ALA A 43 0.49 8.93 -11.61
N GLY A 44 1.33 8.60 -12.58
CA GLY A 44 0.87 8.12 -13.88
C GLY A 44 0.07 6.82 -13.77
N ALA A 45 0.58 5.83 -13.02
CA ALA A 45 -0.13 4.57 -12.81
C ALA A 45 -1.47 4.79 -12.09
N TYR A 46 -1.46 5.60 -11.04
CA TYR A 46 -2.68 5.95 -10.30
C TYR A 46 -3.72 6.58 -11.21
N ASN A 47 -3.31 7.54 -12.04
CA ASN A 47 -4.23 8.24 -12.93
C ASN A 47 -4.83 7.34 -14.00
N GLU A 48 -4.10 6.32 -14.46
CA GLU A 48 -4.64 5.36 -15.42
C GLU A 48 -5.65 4.39 -14.78
N GLY A 49 -5.46 4.05 -13.51
CA GLY A 49 -6.39 3.19 -12.79
C GLY A 49 -5.92 2.92 -11.36
N HIS A 50 -6.87 2.83 -10.43
CA HIS A 50 -6.60 2.57 -9.02
C HIS A 50 -7.84 2.02 -8.33
N ILE A 51 -7.67 1.50 -7.12
CA ILE A 51 -8.82 1.10 -6.29
C ILE A 51 -9.59 2.34 -5.88
N ASP A 52 -10.90 2.33 -6.07
CA ASP A 52 -11.77 3.48 -5.75
C ASP A 52 -11.58 3.92 -4.30
N GLY A 53 -11.45 5.23 -4.11
CA GLY A 53 -11.24 5.83 -2.79
C GLY A 53 -9.79 5.92 -2.35
N ALA A 54 -8.85 5.29 -3.06
CA ALA A 54 -7.43 5.40 -2.72
C ALA A 54 -6.89 6.81 -2.97
N ILE A 55 -6.03 7.26 -2.08
CA ILE A 55 -5.25 8.48 -2.31
C ILE A 55 -3.86 8.09 -2.83
N ASN A 56 -3.27 8.96 -3.62
CA ASN A 56 -1.94 8.73 -4.20
C ASN A 56 -0.89 9.59 -3.52
N LEU A 57 0.12 8.94 -2.96
CA LEU A 57 1.38 9.57 -2.59
C LEU A 57 2.48 8.64 -3.06
N PRO A 58 3.15 8.97 -4.18
CA PRO A 58 4.20 8.10 -4.71
C PRO A 58 5.27 7.81 -3.66
N PHE A 59 5.74 6.57 -3.63
CA PHE A 59 6.74 6.13 -2.66
C PHE A 59 7.98 7.03 -2.63
N THR A 60 8.41 7.50 -3.80
CA THR A 60 9.58 8.37 -3.92
C THR A 60 9.39 9.74 -3.27
N ASP A 61 8.16 10.10 -2.95
CA ASP A 61 7.82 11.40 -2.32
C ASP A 61 7.61 11.30 -0.81
N PHE A 62 7.82 10.12 -0.21
CA PHE A 62 7.65 9.94 1.23
C PHE A 62 8.67 10.76 2.02
N THR A 63 8.16 11.63 2.88
CA THR A 63 8.91 12.38 3.87
C THR A 63 8.04 12.50 5.12
N ASP A 64 8.60 12.93 6.24
CA ASP A 64 7.81 13.23 7.43
C ASP A 64 6.66 14.19 7.10
N GLN A 65 6.95 15.23 6.33
CA GLN A 65 5.98 16.28 6.01
C GLN A 65 4.90 15.79 5.05
N SER A 66 5.27 15.09 3.99
CA SER A 66 4.29 14.62 2.99
C SER A 66 3.35 13.58 3.59
N LEU A 67 3.88 12.69 4.41
CA LEU A 67 3.07 11.66 5.08
C LEU A 67 2.13 12.30 6.11
N SER A 68 2.62 13.24 6.90
CA SER A 68 1.79 13.95 7.87
C SER A 68 0.64 14.70 7.18
N ALA A 69 0.92 15.34 6.05
CA ALA A 69 -0.10 16.07 5.29
C ALA A 69 -1.15 15.12 4.70
N ALA A 70 -0.73 13.98 4.16
CA ALA A 70 -1.62 13.02 3.52
C ALA A 70 -2.42 12.19 4.52
N LEU A 71 -1.81 11.77 5.61
CA LEU A 71 -2.38 10.82 6.55
C LEU A 71 -2.99 11.48 7.79
N ARG A 72 -2.51 12.65 8.17
CA ARG A 72 -3.03 13.54 9.24
C ARG A 72 -2.86 13.01 10.66
N ASP A 73 -3.07 11.73 10.90
CA ASP A 73 -3.05 11.11 12.22
C ASP A 73 -2.08 9.94 12.20
N PRO A 74 -1.05 9.89 13.07
CA PRO A 74 -0.12 8.76 13.10
C PRO A 74 -0.80 7.43 13.47
N ASN A 75 -2.00 7.46 14.03
CA ASN A 75 -2.77 6.25 14.38
C ASN A 75 -3.82 5.87 13.34
N VAL A 76 -3.91 6.61 12.23
CA VAL A 76 -4.84 6.27 11.15
C VAL A 76 -4.55 4.85 10.64
N ARG A 77 -5.60 4.09 10.35
CA ARG A 77 -5.42 2.79 9.71
C ARG A 77 -5.13 3.00 8.23
N ILE A 78 -4.03 2.42 7.77
CA ILE A 78 -3.56 2.56 6.40
C ILE A 78 -3.63 1.21 5.73
N LEU A 79 -4.32 1.15 4.60
CA LEU A 79 -4.40 -0.05 3.76
C LEU A 79 -3.56 0.19 2.52
N ILE A 80 -2.65 -0.73 2.22
CA ILE A 80 -1.75 -0.59 1.07
C ILE A 80 -1.93 -1.73 0.08
N TYR A 81 -1.71 -1.44 -1.19
CA TYR A 81 -1.66 -2.39 -2.29
C TYR A 81 -0.64 -1.92 -3.31
N CYS A 82 -0.21 -2.81 -4.18
CA CYS A 82 0.68 -2.45 -5.28
C CYS A 82 0.36 -3.29 -6.53
N ASN A 83 1.09 -3.04 -7.60
CA ASN A 83 0.87 -3.75 -8.86
C ASN A 83 0.96 -5.28 -8.70
N ASN A 84 1.82 -5.77 -7.82
CA ASN A 84 2.00 -7.21 -7.62
C ASN A 84 0.78 -7.90 -6.99
N ASN A 85 -0.19 -7.14 -6.51
CA ASN A 85 -1.46 -7.70 -6.06
C ASN A 85 -2.39 -8.09 -7.20
N PHE A 86 -2.03 -7.76 -8.46
CA PHE A 86 -2.90 -8.02 -9.60
C PHE A 86 -2.29 -9.07 -10.52
N SER A 87 -3.12 -10.00 -10.96
CA SER A 87 -2.73 -11.03 -11.92
C SER A 87 -2.60 -10.49 -13.34
N ASN A 88 -3.16 -9.32 -13.60
CA ASN A 88 -3.13 -8.67 -14.91
C ASN A 88 -1.80 -7.95 -15.11
N ASN A 89 -0.99 -8.43 -16.05
CA ASN A 89 0.26 -7.77 -16.42
C ASN A 89 0.02 -6.87 -17.63
N ALA A 90 -0.78 -5.83 -17.44
CA ALA A 90 -1.16 -4.88 -18.49
C ALA A 90 -1.18 -3.47 -17.90
N GLN A 91 -0.92 -2.44 -18.75
CA GLN A 91 -0.99 -1.07 -18.28
C GLN A 91 -2.34 -0.80 -17.59
N PRO A 92 -2.36 -0.15 -16.41
CA PRO A 92 -1.23 0.47 -15.70
C PRO A 92 -0.52 -0.49 -14.71
N VAL A 93 -0.76 -1.78 -14.80
CA VAL A 93 -0.21 -2.77 -13.87
C VAL A 93 1.06 -3.37 -14.46
N ILE A 94 2.22 -3.03 -13.88
CA ILE A 94 3.52 -3.55 -14.26
C ILE A 94 4.08 -4.33 -13.07
N LEU A 95 4.26 -5.64 -13.25
CA LEU A 95 4.68 -6.51 -12.16
C LEU A 95 6.18 -6.43 -11.91
N LYS A 96 6.55 -6.47 -10.64
CA LYS A 96 7.95 -6.55 -10.18
C LYS A 96 8.25 -7.94 -9.66
N ARG A 97 9.53 -8.25 -9.53
CA ARG A 97 9.92 -9.45 -8.79
C ARG A 97 9.37 -9.40 -7.38
N VAL A 98 9.00 -10.57 -6.85
CA VAL A 98 8.35 -10.66 -5.53
C VAL A 98 9.17 -10.01 -4.43
N GLU A 99 10.50 -10.21 -4.45
CA GLU A 99 11.43 -9.64 -3.46
C GLU A 99 11.54 -8.12 -3.55
N LEU A 100 11.06 -7.54 -4.65
CA LEU A 100 11.18 -6.10 -4.92
C LEU A 100 9.80 -5.44 -5.04
N ALA A 101 8.75 -6.13 -4.65
CA ALA A 101 7.39 -5.60 -4.69
C ALA A 101 7.27 -4.32 -3.85
N LEU A 102 6.55 -3.35 -4.38
CA LEU A 102 6.46 -2.03 -3.75
C LEU A 102 5.85 -2.08 -2.34
N ASN A 103 4.94 -3.02 -2.08
CA ASN A 103 4.35 -3.17 -0.75
C ASN A 103 5.39 -3.39 0.34
N ILE A 104 6.47 -4.11 0.04
CA ILE A 104 7.55 -4.35 1.01
C ILE A 104 8.16 -3.02 1.43
N GLN A 105 8.59 -2.22 0.47
CA GLN A 105 9.23 -0.94 0.72
C GLN A 105 8.27 0.05 1.38
N THR A 106 7.02 0.06 0.91
CA THR A 106 5.99 0.96 1.45
C THR A 106 5.74 0.66 2.93
N PHE A 107 5.57 -0.62 3.28
CA PHE A 107 5.33 -1.01 4.67
C PHE A 107 6.51 -0.63 5.56
N ILE A 108 7.73 -0.97 5.14
CA ILE A 108 8.94 -0.66 5.91
C ILE A 108 9.05 0.85 6.15
N ASN A 109 8.82 1.64 5.11
CA ASN A 109 8.96 3.10 5.22
C ASN A 109 7.86 3.70 6.08
N LEU A 110 6.61 3.31 5.92
CA LEU A 110 5.54 3.79 6.78
C LEU A 110 5.84 3.51 8.26
N TYR A 111 6.24 2.28 8.56
CA TYR A 111 6.62 1.87 9.90
C TYR A 111 7.79 2.71 10.42
N GLY A 112 8.81 2.91 9.59
CA GLY A 112 9.99 3.70 9.95
C GLY A 112 9.67 5.16 10.23
N TYR A 113 8.67 5.72 9.55
CA TYR A 113 8.20 7.10 9.81
C TYR A 113 7.22 7.20 10.97
N GLY A 114 6.90 6.07 11.62
CA GLY A 114 6.04 6.09 12.82
C GLY A 114 4.59 5.70 12.57
N TYR A 115 4.24 5.29 11.35
CA TYR A 115 2.89 4.84 11.02
C TYR A 115 2.84 3.32 11.12
N ARG A 116 2.23 2.84 12.20
CA ARG A 116 2.27 1.42 12.55
C ARG A 116 0.98 0.66 12.26
N ASN A 117 -0.13 1.38 12.12
CA ASN A 117 -1.43 0.77 11.89
C ASN A 117 -1.64 0.48 10.40
N VAL A 118 -0.73 -0.28 9.83
CA VAL A 118 -0.68 -0.60 8.40
C VAL A 118 -1.13 -2.03 8.18
N TYR A 119 -2.01 -2.23 7.20
CA TYR A 119 -2.41 -3.53 6.70
C TYR A 119 -2.16 -3.58 5.20
N GLU A 120 -1.75 -4.74 4.72
CA GLU A 120 -1.37 -4.93 3.33
C GLU A 120 -2.29 -5.95 2.66
N LEU A 121 -2.78 -5.64 1.47
CA LEU A 121 -3.51 -6.62 0.67
C LEU A 121 -2.60 -7.82 0.39
N GLY A 122 -2.99 -9.00 0.88
CA GLY A 122 -2.22 -10.22 0.71
C GLY A 122 -2.63 -11.05 -0.49
N ASP A 123 -3.82 -10.80 -1.02
CA ASP A 123 -4.35 -11.54 -2.16
C ASP A 123 -3.75 -11.07 -3.50
N VAL A 124 -3.69 -11.99 -4.45
CA VAL A 124 -3.45 -11.67 -5.86
C VAL A 124 -4.80 -11.78 -6.57
N VAL A 125 -5.24 -10.70 -7.16
CA VAL A 125 -6.59 -10.58 -7.71
C VAL A 125 -6.56 -10.06 -9.15
N ASP A 126 -7.68 -10.23 -9.86
CA ASP A 126 -7.88 -9.64 -11.18
C ASP A 126 -8.54 -8.28 -10.99
N PHE A 127 -7.92 -7.19 -11.49
CA PHE A 127 -8.50 -5.87 -11.31
C PHE A 127 -9.82 -5.67 -12.07
N ASN A 128 -10.18 -6.61 -12.95
CA ASN A 128 -11.51 -6.62 -13.59
C ASN A 128 -12.59 -7.26 -12.71
N ASP A 129 -12.20 -7.92 -11.61
CA ASP A 129 -13.17 -8.43 -10.63
C ASP A 129 -13.90 -7.24 -9.99
N PRO A 130 -15.25 -7.20 -10.04
CA PRO A 130 -16.01 -6.09 -9.43
C PRO A 130 -15.68 -5.85 -7.96
N ALA A 131 -15.28 -6.87 -7.21
CA ALA A 131 -14.92 -6.75 -5.80
C ALA A 131 -13.68 -5.89 -5.57
N VAL A 132 -12.84 -5.70 -6.57
CA VAL A 132 -11.65 -4.83 -6.50
C VAL A 132 -12.05 -3.37 -6.53
N GLU A 133 -13.17 -3.04 -7.17
CA GLU A 133 -13.65 -1.66 -7.31
C GLU A 133 -12.59 -0.77 -7.98
N TRP A 134 -12.05 -1.28 -9.08
CA TRP A 134 -11.03 -0.57 -9.87
C TRP A 134 -11.68 0.53 -10.70
N VAL A 135 -11.14 1.74 -10.60
CA VAL A 135 -11.63 2.90 -11.35
C VAL A 135 -10.56 3.43 -12.28
N ARG A 136 -10.98 3.97 -13.41
CA ARG A 136 -10.11 4.58 -14.42
C ARG A 136 -10.52 6.04 -14.59
N ASN A 137 -9.52 6.89 -14.75
CA ASN A 137 -9.76 8.31 -15.01
C ASN A 137 -9.89 8.59 -16.50
#